data_bd9b368b20df5e41ee19446b2db678b1
#
_entry.id   bd9b368b20df5e41ee19446b2db678b1
#
_cell.length_a   1.000
_cell.length_b   1.000
_cell.length_c   1.000
_cell.angle_alpha   90.00
_cell.angle_beta   90.00
_cell.angle_gamma   90.00
#
_symmetry.space_group_name_H-M   'P 1'
#
loop_
_entity.id
_entity.type
_entity.pdbx_description
1 polymer ?
#
loop_
_entity_poly.entity_id
_entity_poly.type
_entity_poly.pdbx_seq_one_letter_code
_entity_poly.pdbx_strand_id
1 'polypeptide(L)'
;SSKAQRFKDLKKVRPMAKRVVGLTGTPGNLMDLWAEIGILDMGQRLGRFIGGYRDRFFLPDKRNREIIFSYKPREGAEEKIYELISDISISMKAVDYLDMPECISNRVSVSMSESEQALYDRMADEMILEYGEGQDIDAVNAAALSNKLQQMANGAVYDESGNVRNIHDRKLDALEDLIESANGKPLLVAYWFKHDRERILKRFPARDINTKKDIDDWNVGKIPIALIHPASAGHGLNLQEGGSAIVWLSLTWSLELYQQLNARLYRQGQKHTVVIEHLVTDGTVDEDILRAIERKDNTQNAMIEAVKARIGGMADDGRSNDEGI
;
A
#
# COMPACT_ATOMS: atom_id res chain seq x y z
N SER A 1 -3.97 -10.76 13.17
CA SER A 1 -2.78 -11.24 13.92
C SER A 1 -3.17 -11.91 15.24
N SER A 2 -2.57 -13.06 15.54
CA SER A 2 -2.79 -13.84 16.77
C SER A 2 -2.38 -13.11 18.07
N LYS A 3 -1.54 -12.08 17.96
CA LYS A 3 -1.09 -11.23 19.10
C LYS A 3 -2.06 -10.09 19.41
N ALA A 4 -2.97 -9.74 18.51
CA ALA A 4 -3.89 -8.62 18.67
C ALA A 4 -4.85 -8.84 19.84
N GLN A 5 -5.10 -7.79 20.63
CA GLN A 5 -6.04 -7.85 21.74
C GLN A 5 -7.44 -8.26 21.28
N ARG A 6 -7.91 -7.76 20.14
CA ARG A 6 -9.21 -8.15 19.53
C ARG A 6 -9.34 -9.65 19.29
N PHE A 7 -8.28 -10.32 18.81
CA PHE A 7 -8.29 -11.78 18.65
C PHE A 7 -8.46 -12.50 19.98
N LYS A 8 -7.73 -12.07 21.02
CA LYS A 8 -7.81 -12.66 22.37
C LYS A 8 -9.21 -12.51 22.95
N ASP A 9 -9.86 -11.37 22.77
CA ASP A 9 -11.19 -11.10 23.27
C ASP A 9 -12.27 -11.86 22.49
N LEU A 10 -12.16 -11.91 21.15
CA LEU A 10 -13.04 -12.74 20.33
C LEU A 10 -12.95 -14.22 20.69
N LYS A 11 -11.74 -14.73 20.96
CA LYS A 11 -11.55 -16.12 21.38
C LYS A 11 -12.28 -16.47 22.67
N LYS A 12 -12.42 -15.52 23.61
CA LYS A 12 -13.15 -15.73 24.87
C LYS A 12 -14.65 -15.85 24.64
N VAL A 13 -15.22 -15.04 23.74
CA VAL A 13 -16.67 -15.01 23.49
C VAL A 13 -17.12 -16.00 22.42
N ARG A 14 -16.16 -16.51 21.59
CA ARG A 14 -16.46 -17.46 20.50
C ARG A 14 -17.27 -18.69 20.93
N PRO A 15 -17.01 -19.35 22.09
CA PRO A 15 -17.79 -20.51 22.52
C PRO A 15 -19.26 -20.22 22.79
N MET A 16 -19.61 -18.95 23.03
CA MET A 16 -20.99 -18.53 23.29
C MET A 16 -21.82 -18.38 21.99
N ALA A 17 -21.16 -18.31 20.84
CA ALA A 17 -21.80 -18.16 19.54
C ALA A 17 -22.04 -19.53 18.88
N LYS A 18 -23.29 -19.83 18.51
CA LYS A 18 -23.65 -21.06 17.81
C LYS A 18 -23.04 -21.09 16.39
N ARG A 19 -22.95 -19.97 15.72
CA ARG A 19 -22.41 -19.84 14.36
C ARG A 19 -21.63 -18.54 14.22
N VAL A 20 -20.50 -18.59 13.53
CA VAL A 20 -19.67 -17.40 13.21
C VAL A 20 -19.38 -17.44 11.72
N VAL A 21 -19.53 -16.29 11.07
CA VAL A 21 -19.18 -16.07 9.66
C VAL A 21 -18.18 -14.93 9.63
N GLY A 22 -17.04 -15.15 9.01
CA GLY A 22 -16.01 -14.14 8.74
C GLY A 22 -16.15 -13.64 7.30
N LEU A 23 -16.25 -12.34 7.09
CA LEU A 23 -16.22 -11.71 5.78
C LEU A 23 -15.02 -10.79 5.71
N THR A 24 -14.16 -10.99 4.71
CA THR A 24 -13.01 -10.14 4.45
C THR A 24 -12.80 -9.98 2.94
N GLY A 25 -12.49 -8.78 2.50
CA GLY A 25 -12.09 -8.52 1.12
C GLY A 25 -10.61 -8.83 0.88
N THR A 26 -9.82 -8.83 1.94
CA THR A 26 -8.37 -9.06 1.95
C THR A 26 -8.04 -10.00 3.10
N PRO A 27 -8.07 -11.33 2.89
CA PRO A 27 -7.57 -12.26 3.91
C PRO A 27 -6.11 -11.92 4.17
N GLY A 28 -5.71 -12.00 5.45
CA GLY A 28 -4.31 -11.80 5.87
C GLY A 28 -3.36 -12.74 5.13
N ASN A 29 -2.06 -12.60 5.40
CA ASN A 29 -1.08 -13.55 4.90
C ASN A 29 -1.33 -14.96 5.49
N LEU A 30 -0.69 -15.98 4.93
CA LEU A 30 -0.86 -17.37 5.37
C LEU A 30 -0.67 -17.56 6.88
N MET A 31 0.19 -16.77 7.53
CA MET A 31 0.41 -16.82 8.97
C MET A 31 -0.81 -16.30 9.77
N ASP A 32 -1.50 -15.29 9.25
CA ASP A 32 -2.67 -14.70 9.90
C ASP A 32 -3.92 -15.56 9.75
N LEU A 33 -4.02 -16.40 8.69
CA LEU A 33 -5.11 -17.36 8.50
C LEU A 33 -5.33 -18.26 9.70
N TRP A 34 -4.27 -18.63 10.44
CA TRP A 34 -4.42 -19.41 11.66
C TRP A 34 -5.34 -18.73 12.69
N ALA A 35 -5.22 -17.42 12.85
CA ALA A 35 -6.05 -16.70 13.81
C ALA A 35 -7.49 -16.52 13.30
N GLU A 36 -7.66 -16.25 12.02
CA GLU A 36 -8.97 -16.06 11.38
C GLU A 36 -9.78 -17.36 11.39
N ILE A 37 -9.19 -18.45 10.89
CA ILE A 37 -9.83 -19.78 10.88
C ILE A 37 -10.04 -20.28 12.31
N GLY A 38 -9.09 -20.04 13.23
CA GLY A 38 -9.20 -20.43 14.63
C GLY A 38 -10.39 -19.79 15.38
N ILE A 39 -10.85 -18.62 14.95
CA ILE A 39 -12.12 -18.01 15.43
C ILE A 39 -13.33 -18.74 14.82
N LEU A 40 -13.28 -19.15 13.57
CA LEU A 40 -14.39 -19.82 12.92
C LEU A 40 -14.62 -21.23 13.49
N ASP A 41 -13.59 -22.03 13.61
CA ASP A 41 -13.64 -23.48 13.90
C ASP A 41 -13.05 -23.91 15.26
N MET A 42 -12.62 -22.94 16.09
CA MET A 42 -11.95 -23.19 17.39
C MET A 42 -10.67 -24.02 17.28
N GLY A 43 -9.96 -23.93 16.15
CA GLY A 43 -8.68 -24.59 15.89
C GLY A 43 -8.78 -26.05 15.49
N GLN A 44 -9.91 -26.47 14.91
CA GLN A 44 -10.09 -27.87 14.45
C GLN A 44 -9.21 -28.17 13.24
N ARG A 45 -9.07 -27.25 12.26
CA ARG A 45 -8.35 -27.50 11.01
C ARG A 45 -6.88 -27.14 11.06
N LEU A 46 -6.57 -25.95 11.52
CA LEU A 46 -5.20 -25.43 11.54
C LEU A 46 -4.49 -25.62 12.90
N GLY A 47 -5.15 -26.26 13.85
CA GLY A 47 -4.61 -26.54 15.18
C GLY A 47 -4.87 -25.43 16.21
N ARG A 48 -4.90 -25.83 17.48
CA ARG A 48 -5.22 -24.93 18.60
C ARG A 48 -4.10 -23.97 18.98
N PHE A 49 -2.85 -24.33 18.63
CA PHE A 49 -1.65 -23.60 19.01
C PHE A 49 -0.88 -23.14 17.77
N ILE A 50 -0.53 -21.85 17.73
CA ILE A 50 0.21 -21.24 16.63
C ILE A 50 1.61 -21.86 16.44
N GLY A 51 2.22 -22.38 17.52
CA GLY A 51 3.51 -23.10 17.44
C GLY A 51 3.42 -24.30 16.50
N GLY A 52 2.46 -25.20 16.73
CA GLY A 52 2.27 -26.36 15.86
C GLY A 52 1.91 -26.00 14.42
N TYR A 53 1.17 -24.91 14.20
CA TYR A 53 0.90 -24.40 12.85
C TYR A 53 2.18 -23.94 12.15
N ARG A 54 3.04 -23.18 12.86
CA ARG A 54 4.35 -22.73 12.35
C ARG A 54 5.26 -23.91 12.03
N ASP A 55 5.40 -24.84 12.94
CA ASP A 55 6.27 -26.01 12.78
C ASP A 55 5.85 -26.89 11.59
N ARG A 56 4.54 -26.99 11.33
CA ARG A 56 3.98 -27.78 10.25
C ARG A 56 4.13 -27.13 8.87
N PHE A 57 3.91 -25.82 8.76
CA PHE A 57 3.74 -25.15 7.48
C PHE A 57 4.81 -24.10 7.15
N PHE A 58 5.69 -23.77 8.09
CA PHE A 58 6.66 -22.68 7.90
C PHE A 58 8.07 -23.12 8.29
N LEU A 59 9.02 -22.35 7.78
CA LEU A 59 10.43 -22.40 8.18
C LEU A 59 10.82 -21.05 8.78
N PRO A 60 11.69 -21.02 9.80
CA PRO A 60 12.33 -19.79 10.23
C PRO A 60 13.08 -19.15 9.06
N ASP A 61 12.85 -17.85 8.82
CA ASP A 61 13.50 -17.11 7.74
C ASP A 61 14.59 -16.18 8.31
N LYS A 62 14.20 -15.16 9.07
CA LYS A 62 15.16 -14.26 9.73
C LYS A 62 15.19 -14.56 11.23
N ARG A 63 16.38 -14.88 11.75
CA ARG A 63 16.57 -15.15 13.18
C ARG A 63 17.86 -14.53 13.71
N ASN A 64 17.82 -14.08 14.96
CA ASN A 64 19.03 -13.80 15.75
C ASN A 64 19.08 -14.86 16.87
N ARG A 65 20.22 -15.44 17.11
CA ARG A 65 20.54 -16.58 18.02
C ARG A 65 19.32 -17.30 18.67
N GLU A 66 18.43 -16.60 19.35
CA GLU A 66 17.27 -17.16 20.07
C GLU A 66 15.89 -16.67 19.59
N ILE A 67 15.83 -15.58 18.78
CA ILE A 67 14.57 -14.95 18.36
C ILE A 67 14.38 -15.09 16.87
N ILE A 68 13.24 -15.67 16.48
CA ILE A 68 12.82 -15.77 15.08
C ILE A 68 11.94 -14.54 14.77
N PHE A 69 12.39 -13.71 13.84
CA PHE A 69 11.69 -12.47 13.46
C PHE A 69 10.69 -12.69 12.33
N SER A 70 10.99 -13.63 11.40
CA SER A 70 10.10 -13.93 10.28
C SER A 70 10.08 -15.42 9.97
N TYR A 71 9.02 -15.84 9.28
CA TYR A 71 8.79 -17.20 8.81
C TYR A 71 8.46 -17.16 7.34
N LYS A 72 8.96 -18.13 6.57
CA LYS A 72 8.57 -18.37 5.18
C LYS A 72 7.79 -19.68 5.06
N PRO A 73 6.79 -19.77 4.16
CA PRO A 73 6.09 -21.01 3.93
C PRO A 73 7.04 -22.12 3.45
N ARG A 74 6.76 -23.36 3.86
CA ARG A 74 7.38 -24.55 3.26
C ARG A 74 6.82 -24.75 1.86
N GLU A 75 7.54 -25.44 1.02
CA GLU A 75 7.06 -25.85 -0.30
C GLU A 75 5.75 -26.66 -0.19
N GLY A 76 4.74 -26.30 -0.98
CA GLY A 76 3.41 -26.87 -0.94
C GLY A 76 2.60 -26.61 0.35
N ALA A 77 3.04 -25.67 1.21
CA ALA A 77 2.32 -25.37 2.44
C ALA A 77 1.03 -24.57 2.16
N GLU A 78 1.05 -23.70 1.17
CA GLU A 78 -0.10 -22.89 0.81
C GLU A 78 -1.26 -23.75 0.32
N GLU A 79 -1.00 -24.66 -0.59
CA GLU A 79 -1.99 -25.61 -1.12
C GLU A 79 -2.58 -26.48 -0.01
N LYS A 80 -1.74 -27.00 0.89
CA LYS A 80 -2.19 -27.80 2.04
C LYS A 80 -3.04 -27.03 3.02
N ILE A 81 -2.71 -25.76 3.27
CA ILE A 81 -3.51 -24.89 4.14
C ILE A 81 -4.88 -24.67 3.51
N TYR A 82 -4.92 -24.30 2.21
CA TYR A 82 -6.19 -24.10 1.51
C TYR A 82 -7.04 -25.36 1.40
N GLU A 83 -6.43 -26.52 1.19
CA GLU A 83 -7.14 -27.79 1.20
C GLU A 83 -7.81 -28.04 2.57
N LEU A 84 -7.10 -27.82 3.68
CA LEU A 84 -7.61 -28.02 5.04
C LEU A 84 -8.78 -27.11 5.41
N ILE A 85 -8.92 -25.92 4.80
CA ILE A 85 -9.98 -24.97 5.10
C ILE A 85 -11.04 -24.90 4.03
N SER A 86 -10.92 -25.65 2.94
CA SER A 86 -11.79 -25.58 1.76
C SER A 86 -13.27 -25.84 2.04
N ASP A 87 -13.56 -26.64 3.06
CA ASP A 87 -14.93 -27.00 3.46
C ASP A 87 -15.64 -25.90 4.31
N ILE A 88 -14.90 -24.92 4.83
CA ILE A 88 -15.45 -23.83 5.63
C ILE A 88 -15.13 -22.44 5.08
N SER A 89 -14.35 -22.38 4.01
CA SER A 89 -13.98 -21.11 3.37
C SER A 89 -14.29 -21.16 1.89
N ILE A 90 -14.73 -20.03 1.37
CA ILE A 90 -14.89 -19.81 -0.05
C ILE A 90 -14.19 -18.51 -0.42
N SER A 91 -13.36 -18.57 -1.45
CA SER A 91 -12.75 -17.38 -2.05
C SER A 91 -13.50 -17.07 -3.34
N MET A 92 -14.06 -15.86 -3.41
CA MET A 92 -14.77 -15.38 -4.58
C MET A 92 -14.12 -14.09 -5.07
N LYS A 93 -13.65 -14.09 -6.31
CA LYS A 93 -13.29 -12.84 -6.98
C LYS A 93 -14.54 -12.30 -7.65
N ALA A 94 -14.80 -11.01 -7.50
CA ALA A 94 -15.98 -10.38 -8.12
C ALA A 94 -16.01 -10.61 -9.64
N VAL A 95 -14.86 -10.59 -10.32
CA VAL A 95 -14.75 -10.84 -11.77
C VAL A 95 -15.14 -12.25 -12.21
N ASP A 96 -15.10 -13.24 -11.32
CA ASP A 96 -15.42 -14.63 -11.65
C ASP A 96 -16.95 -14.90 -11.62
N TYR A 97 -17.71 -14.04 -10.94
CA TYR A 97 -19.14 -14.24 -10.67
C TYR A 97 -20.04 -13.06 -11.08
N LEU A 98 -19.43 -11.91 -11.37
CA LEU A 98 -20.15 -10.68 -11.71
C LEU A 98 -19.69 -10.19 -13.07
N ASP A 99 -20.63 -9.65 -13.82
CA ASP A 99 -20.33 -8.91 -15.05
C ASP A 99 -19.69 -7.57 -14.67
N MET A 100 -18.36 -7.56 -14.60
CA MET A 100 -17.56 -6.41 -14.22
C MET A 100 -16.99 -5.76 -15.48
N PRO A 101 -16.96 -4.42 -15.56
CA PRO A 101 -16.29 -3.74 -16.66
C PRO A 101 -14.79 -3.99 -16.61
N GLU A 102 -14.08 -3.64 -17.67
CA GLU A 102 -12.63 -3.72 -17.72
C GLU A 102 -11.99 -2.80 -16.67
N CYS A 103 -10.84 -3.21 -16.14
CA CYS A 103 -10.01 -2.42 -15.24
C CYS A 103 -8.62 -2.27 -15.84
N ILE A 104 -8.24 -1.05 -16.19
CA ILE A 104 -6.96 -0.70 -16.80
C ILE A 104 -6.09 -0.02 -15.76
N SER A 105 -4.86 -0.47 -15.65
CA SER A 105 -3.87 0.08 -14.71
C SER A 105 -2.70 0.63 -15.52
N ASN A 106 -2.43 1.93 -15.39
CA ASN A 106 -1.39 2.63 -16.11
C ASN A 106 -0.34 3.22 -15.17
N ARG A 107 0.91 3.26 -15.63
CA ARG A 107 1.98 4.06 -15.05
C ARG A 107 2.07 5.36 -15.84
N VAL A 108 2.01 6.48 -15.15
CA VAL A 108 2.29 7.82 -15.66
C VAL A 108 3.66 8.24 -15.15
N SER A 109 4.65 8.21 -16.01
CA SER A 109 6.02 8.65 -15.69
C SER A 109 6.07 10.15 -15.46
N VAL A 110 6.68 10.55 -14.35
CA VAL A 110 6.87 11.93 -13.94
C VAL A 110 8.37 12.20 -13.86
N SER A 111 8.90 13.00 -14.78
CA SER A 111 10.32 13.30 -14.84
C SER A 111 10.67 14.58 -14.09
N MET A 112 11.71 14.52 -13.27
CA MET A 112 12.32 15.68 -12.65
C MET A 112 13.34 16.33 -13.59
N SER A 113 13.63 17.62 -13.41
CA SER A 113 14.79 18.24 -14.04
C SER A 113 16.08 17.70 -13.43
N GLU A 114 17.21 17.85 -14.13
CA GLU A 114 18.52 17.42 -13.62
C GLU A 114 18.83 18.01 -12.23
N SER A 115 18.49 19.28 -11.99
CA SER A 115 18.70 19.93 -10.71
C SER A 115 17.79 19.41 -9.60
N GLU A 116 16.53 19.03 -9.92
CA GLU A 116 15.59 18.44 -8.97
C GLU A 116 16.01 17.00 -8.64
N GLN A 117 16.46 16.23 -9.65
CA GLN A 117 16.99 14.89 -9.45
C GLN A 117 18.25 14.92 -8.59
N ALA A 118 19.22 15.79 -8.91
CA ALA A 118 20.43 15.94 -8.11
C ALA A 118 20.14 16.37 -6.65
N LEU A 119 19.10 17.15 -6.43
CA LEU A 119 18.66 17.49 -5.07
C LEU A 119 18.06 16.27 -4.35
N TYR A 120 17.23 15.48 -5.04
CA TYR A 120 16.67 14.24 -4.50
C TYR A 120 17.78 13.27 -4.11
N ASP A 121 18.73 13.01 -5.01
CA ASP A 121 19.82 12.06 -4.83
C ASP A 121 20.72 12.49 -3.64
N ARG A 122 21.13 13.77 -3.60
CA ARG A 122 21.91 14.30 -2.47
C ARG A 122 21.20 14.17 -1.13
N MET A 123 19.91 14.51 -1.06
CA MET A 123 19.15 14.38 0.19
C MET A 123 18.94 12.91 0.56
N ALA A 124 18.81 12.00 -0.43
CA ALA A 124 18.77 10.57 -0.20
C ALA A 124 20.10 10.06 0.40
N ASP A 125 21.22 10.49 -0.16
CA ASP A 125 22.57 10.15 0.32
C ASP A 125 22.81 10.65 1.76
N GLU A 126 22.48 11.91 2.03
CA GLU A 126 22.61 12.50 3.38
C GLU A 126 21.80 11.72 4.42
N MET A 127 20.54 11.34 4.09
CA MET A 127 19.71 10.55 4.98
C MET A 127 20.20 9.10 5.12
N ILE A 128 20.78 8.53 4.06
CA ILE A 128 21.38 7.19 4.11
C ILE A 128 22.60 7.19 5.04
N LEU A 129 23.45 8.21 4.98
CA LEU A 129 24.58 8.37 5.89
C LEU A 129 24.11 8.52 7.34
N GLU A 130 23.06 9.29 7.60
CA GLU A 130 22.53 9.48 8.95
C GLU A 130 21.94 8.20 9.55
N TYR A 131 21.21 7.39 8.75
CA TYR A 131 20.50 6.20 9.22
C TYR A 131 21.24 4.88 8.95
N GLY A 132 22.31 4.90 8.12
CA GLY A 132 22.95 3.69 7.55
C GLY A 132 24.39 3.42 7.98
N GLU A 133 25.07 4.32 8.72
CA GLU A 133 26.46 4.10 9.12
C GLU A 133 26.61 2.91 10.07
N GLY A 134 27.10 1.79 9.51
CA GLY A 134 27.77 0.71 10.25
C GLY A 134 26.88 -0.39 10.83
N GLN A 135 25.58 -0.43 10.60
CA GLN A 135 24.70 -1.50 11.11
C GLN A 135 23.65 -1.92 10.07
N ASP A 136 23.18 -3.18 10.18
CA ASP A 136 21.97 -3.64 9.49
C ASP A 136 20.84 -2.65 9.78
N ILE A 137 20.36 -1.94 8.72
CA ILE A 137 19.24 -1.01 8.85
C ILE A 137 18.06 -1.76 9.41
N ASP A 138 17.61 -1.37 10.58
CA ASP A 138 16.42 -1.96 11.17
C ASP A 138 15.13 -1.49 10.44
N ALA A 139 14.03 -2.16 10.72
CA ALA A 139 12.76 -1.87 10.05
C ALA A 139 12.22 -0.45 10.35
N VAL A 140 12.61 0.15 11.47
CA VAL A 140 12.15 1.48 11.90
C VAL A 140 12.88 2.55 11.08
N ASN A 141 14.20 2.43 10.95
CA ASN A 141 15.02 3.34 10.17
C ASN A 141 14.70 3.25 8.67
N ALA A 142 14.50 2.02 8.15
CA ALA A 142 14.05 1.81 6.77
C ALA A 142 12.69 2.47 6.50
N ALA A 143 11.75 2.38 7.44
CA ALA A 143 10.44 3.03 7.30
C ALA A 143 10.55 4.56 7.34
N ALA A 144 11.38 5.12 8.20
CA ALA A 144 11.60 6.57 8.29
C ALA A 144 12.24 7.10 7.00
N LEU A 145 13.29 6.43 6.51
CA LEU A 145 13.97 6.79 5.27
C LEU A 145 13.02 6.69 4.07
N SER A 146 12.32 5.55 3.90
CA SER A 146 11.35 5.37 2.83
C SER A 146 10.25 6.43 2.83
N ASN A 147 9.78 6.82 4.03
CA ASN A 147 8.77 7.87 4.19
C ASN A 147 9.28 9.23 3.70
N LYS A 148 10.51 9.61 4.03
CA LYS A 148 11.13 10.86 3.57
C LYS A 148 11.38 10.85 2.06
N LEU A 149 11.92 9.76 1.51
CA LEU A 149 12.13 9.61 0.07
C LEU A 149 10.82 9.73 -0.70
N GLN A 150 9.73 9.17 -0.18
CA GLN A 150 8.41 9.27 -0.81
C GLN A 150 7.85 10.70 -0.75
N GLN A 151 8.04 11.43 0.36
CA GLN A 151 7.69 12.84 0.46
C GLN A 151 8.40 13.66 -0.63
N MET A 152 9.71 13.45 -0.80
CA MET A 152 10.50 14.13 -1.81
C MET A 152 10.08 13.78 -3.23
N ALA A 153 9.81 12.50 -3.52
CA ALA A 153 9.27 12.07 -4.81
C ALA A 153 7.92 12.73 -5.15
N ASN A 154 7.12 13.08 -4.12
CA ASN A 154 5.89 13.85 -4.26
C ASN A 154 6.12 15.37 -4.41
N GLY A 155 7.36 15.84 -4.25
CA GLY A 155 7.77 17.22 -4.47
C GLY A 155 7.72 18.12 -3.26
N ALA A 156 7.57 17.59 -2.03
CA ALA A 156 7.69 18.36 -0.80
C ALA A 156 8.09 17.46 0.37
N VAL A 157 8.77 18.01 1.37
CA VAL A 157 9.23 17.29 2.55
C VAL A 157 9.00 18.11 3.81
N TYR A 158 8.71 17.44 4.93
CA TYR A 158 8.67 18.09 6.24
C TYR A 158 10.10 18.27 6.78
N ASP A 159 10.43 19.47 7.21
CA ASP A 159 11.64 19.74 7.97
C ASP A 159 11.54 19.21 9.43
N GLU A 160 12.60 19.37 10.20
CA GLU A 160 12.66 18.94 11.62
C GLU A 160 11.62 19.65 12.50
N SER A 161 11.21 20.87 12.13
CA SER A 161 10.18 21.66 12.82
C SER A 161 8.76 21.34 12.36
N GLY A 162 8.61 20.43 11.37
CA GLY A 162 7.33 20.05 10.80
C GLY A 162 6.79 21.03 9.73
N ASN A 163 7.60 22.00 9.29
CA ASN A 163 7.21 22.88 8.18
C ASN A 163 7.39 22.18 6.84
N VAL A 164 6.58 22.53 5.87
CA VAL A 164 6.64 21.98 4.51
C VAL A 164 7.65 22.76 3.67
N ARG A 165 8.69 22.06 3.19
CA ARG A 165 9.62 22.57 2.18
C ARG A 165 9.24 22.00 0.81
N ASN A 166 8.81 22.87 -0.11
CA ASN A 166 8.54 22.48 -1.49
C ASN A 166 9.86 22.26 -2.25
N ILE A 167 9.88 21.20 -3.05
CA ILE A 167 11.02 20.80 -3.90
C ILE A 167 10.64 21.03 -5.37
N HIS A 168 9.51 20.45 -5.81
CA HIS A 168 8.98 20.58 -7.17
C HIS A 168 7.47 20.34 -7.21
N ASP A 169 6.84 20.66 -8.33
CA ASP A 169 5.40 20.46 -8.58
C ASP A 169 5.11 19.42 -9.67
N ARG A 170 6.10 18.59 -10.07
CA ARG A 170 6.01 17.69 -11.23
C ARG A 170 4.81 16.74 -11.20
N LYS A 171 4.46 16.16 -10.03
CA LYS A 171 3.25 15.32 -9.91
C LYS A 171 1.96 16.14 -9.99
N LEU A 172 1.98 17.40 -9.58
CA LEU A 172 0.83 18.29 -9.74
C LEU A 172 0.66 18.71 -11.20
N ASP A 173 1.76 18.92 -11.93
CA ASP A 173 1.72 19.19 -13.38
C ASP A 173 1.13 17.97 -14.11
N ALA A 174 1.61 16.76 -13.82
CA ALA A 174 1.06 15.52 -14.38
C ALA A 174 -0.41 15.30 -13.99
N LEU A 175 -0.81 15.67 -12.78
CA LEU A 175 -2.23 15.62 -12.37
C LEU A 175 -3.08 16.61 -13.18
N GLU A 176 -2.56 17.81 -13.48
CA GLU A 176 -3.24 18.79 -14.33
C GLU A 176 -3.49 18.23 -15.73
N ASP A 177 -2.47 17.61 -16.36
CA ASP A 177 -2.59 16.96 -17.66
C ASP A 177 -3.67 15.84 -17.64
N LEU A 178 -3.74 15.05 -16.56
CA LEU A 178 -4.78 14.04 -16.39
C LEU A 178 -6.17 14.64 -16.22
N ILE A 179 -6.31 15.75 -15.49
CA ILE A 179 -7.57 16.47 -15.33
C ILE A 179 -8.06 17.01 -16.68
N GLU A 180 -7.16 17.61 -17.47
CA GLU A 180 -7.48 18.09 -18.81
C GLU A 180 -7.89 16.94 -19.73
N SER A 181 -7.14 15.84 -19.72
CA SER A 181 -7.41 14.65 -20.53
C SER A 181 -8.73 13.98 -20.15
N ALA A 182 -9.15 14.07 -18.88
CA ALA A 182 -10.42 13.54 -18.41
C ALA A 182 -11.63 14.27 -19.01
N ASN A 183 -11.44 15.47 -19.56
CA ASN A 183 -12.45 16.25 -20.25
C ASN A 183 -13.76 16.36 -19.46
N GLY A 184 -13.66 16.77 -18.20
CA GLY A 184 -14.79 16.95 -17.29
C GLY A 184 -15.33 15.69 -16.63
N LYS A 185 -14.75 14.51 -16.89
CA LYS A 185 -15.09 13.29 -16.14
C LYS A 185 -14.51 13.38 -14.71
N PRO A 186 -15.27 12.97 -13.69
CA PRO A 186 -14.80 13.00 -12.32
C PRO A 186 -13.57 12.12 -12.08
N LEU A 187 -12.61 12.65 -11.30
CA LEU A 187 -11.39 11.95 -10.90
C LEU A 187 -11.35 11.77 -9.38
N LEU A 188 -11.07 10.55 -8.92
CA LEU A 188 -10.77 10.26 -7.53
C LEU A 188 -9.25 10.26 -7.33
N VAL A 189 -8.71 11.22 -6.58
CA VAL A 189 -7.27 11.39 -6.38
C VAL A 189 -6.88 10.89 -5.00
N ALA A 190 -6.02 9.86 -4.97
CA ALA A 190 -5.45 9.30 -3.76
C ALA A 190 -4.19 10.05 -3.36
N TYR A 191 -4.12 10.49 -2.11
CA TYR A 191 -2.95 11.15 -1.52
C TYR A 191 -2.50 10.45 -0.25
N TRP A 192 -1.24 10.63 0.14
CA TRP A 192 -0.70 10.01 1.37
C TRP A 192 -0.34 11.04 2.43
N PHE A 193 0.32 12.14 2.07
CA PHE A 193 0.79 13.16 3.00
C PHE A 193 -0.17 14.36 3.07
N LYS A 194 -0.21 15.03 4.23
CA LYS A 194 -1.01 16.24 4.40
C LYS A 194 -0.59 17.35 3.44
N HIS A 195 0.74 17.49 3.19
CA HIS A 195 1.22 18.48 2.23
C HIS A 195 0.75 18.18 0.79
N ASP A 196 0.62 16.92 0.38
CA ASP A 196 0.06 16.57 -0.94
C ASP A 196 -1.36 17.11 -1.07
N ARG A 197 -2.20 16.80 -0.06
CA ARG A 197 -3.57 17.30 0.01
C ARG A 197 -3.64 18.82 -0.05
N GLU A 198 -2.85 19.52 0.75
CA GLU A 198 -2.85 21.00 0.81
C GLU A 198 -2.41 21.61 -0.52
N ARG A 199 -1.39 21.04 -1.17
CA ARG A 199 -0.91 21.49 -2.48
C ARG A 199 -1.95 21.26 -3.58
N ILE A 200 -2.65 20.11 -3.57
CA ILE A 200 -3.74 19.83 -4.50
C ILE A 200 -4.88 20.83 -4.30
N LEU A 201 -5.35 21.06 -3.07
CA LEU A 201 -6.43 21.98 -2.76
C LEU A 201 -6.10 23.44 -3.11
N LYS A 202 -4.82 23.81 -3.07
CA LYS A 202 -4.36 25.15 -3.44
C LYS A 202 -4.38 25.36 -4.96
N ARG A 203 -4.14 24.30 -5.75
CA ARG A 203 -3.99 24.39 -7.21
C ARG A 203 -5.27 24.06 -7.97
N PHE A 204 -6.10 23.16 -7.45
CA PHE A 204 -7.26 22.61 -8.14
C PHE A 204 -8.54 22.80 -7.34
N PRO A 205 -9.71 22.91 -8.00
CA PRO A 205 -11.02 22.94 -7.35
C PRO A 205 -11.42 21.55 -6.85
N ALA A 206 -10.60 20.99 -5.96
CA ALA A 206 -10.77 19.66 -5.40
C ALA A 206 -11.50 19.70 -4.06
N ARG A 207 -12.12 18.55 -3.68
CA ARG A 207 -12.83 18.40 -2.41
C ARG A 207 -12.57 17.04 -1.80
N ASP A 208 -12.31 16.99 -0.49
CA ASP A 208 -12.17 15.74 0.25
C ASP A 208 -13.47 14.97 0.38
N ILE A 209 -13.35 13.63 0.35
CA ILE A 209 -14.46 12.73 0.69
C ILE A 209 -14.30 12.27 2.13
N ASN A 210 -14.96 12.97 3.06
CA ASN A 210 -14.88 12.70 4.49
C ASN A 210 -16.23 12.38 5.13
N THR A 211 -17.33 12.87 4.54
CA THR A 211 -18.67 12.74 5.11
C THR A 211 -19.60 12.01 4.16
N LYS A 212 -20.74 11.54 4.68
CA LYS A 212 -21.80 10.97 3.83
C LYS A 212 -22.26 11.94 2.75
N LYS A 213 -22.36 13.23 3.08
CA LYS A 213 -22.74 14.27 2.11
C LYS A 213 -21.73 14.37 0.97
N ASP A 214 -20.43 14.24 1.25
CA ASP A 214 -19.40 14.26 0.21
C ASP A 214 -19.52 13.07 -0.73
N ILE A 215 -19.85 11.89 -0.19
CA ILE A 215 -20.10 10.68 -0.97
C ILE A 215 -21.34 10.86 -1.86
N ASP A 216 -22.42 11.38 -1.30
CA ASP A 216 -23.67 11.64 -2.05
C ASP A 216 -23.43 12.68 -3.16
N ASP A 217 -22.70 13.78 -2.86
CA ASP A 217 -22.33 14.81 -3.83
C ASP A 217 -21.40 14.28 -4.93
N TRP A 218 -20.44 13.38 -4.57
CA TRP A 218 -19.59 12.68 -5.54
C TRP A 218 -20.42 11.79 -6.47
N ASN A 219 -21.29 10.96 -5.93
CA ASN A 219 -22.09 9.99 -6.70
C ASN A 219 -23.09 10.64 -7.64
N VAL A 220 -23.50 11.88 -7.37
CA VAL A 220 -24.35 12.68 -8.30
C VAL A 220 -23.54 13.63 -9.21
N GLY A 221 -22.22 13.49 -9.25
CA GLY A 221 -21.34 14.23 -10.17
C GLY A 221 -21.09 15.70 -9.81
N LYS A 222 -21.34 16.12 -8.56
CA LYS A 222 -21.09 17.51 -8.12
C LYS A 222 -19.64 17.80 -7.76
N ILE A 223 -18.82 16.75 -7.59
CA ILE A 223 -17.39 16.87 -7.24
C ILE A 223 -16.56 16.42 -8.44
N PRO A 224 -15.95 17.33 -9.20
CA PRO A 224 -15.15 16.95 -10.37
C PRO A 224 -13.81 16.31 -9.97
N ILE A 225 -13.21 16.75 -8.86
CA ILE A 225 -11.94 16.21 -8.34
C ILE A 225 -12.15 15.91 -6.87
N ALA A 226 -12.25 14.62 -6.56
CA ALA A 226 -12.41 14.15 -5.20
C ALA A 226 -11.06 13.70 -4.61
N LEU A 227 -10.77 14.09 -3.38
CA LEU A 227 -9.57 13.68 -2.67
C LEU A 227 -9.90 12.62 -1.63
N ILE A 228 -9.05 11.60 -1.53
CA ILE A 228 -9.21 10.55 -0.53
C ILE A 228 -7.86 10.07 0.00
N HIS A 229 -7.78 9.92 1.32
CA HIS A 229 -6.66 9.20 1.93
C HIS A 229 -6.99 7.71 1.95
N PRO A 230 -6.09 6.79 1.48
CA PRO A 230 -6.39 5.37 1.37
C PRO A 230 -6.87 4.71 2.66
N ALA A 231 -6.35 5.11 3.82
CA ALA A 231 -6.81 4.60 5.11
C ALA A 231 -8.27 4.93 5.42
N SER A 232 -8.82 6.01 4.85
CA SER A 232 -10.23 6.38 5.01
C SER A 232 -11.17 5.48 4.20
N ALA A 233 -10.66 4.82 3.16
CA ALA A 233 -11.44 3.92 2.31
C ALA A 233 -11.86 2.62 3.01
N GLY A 234 -11.28 2.28 4.17
CA GLY A 234 -11.63 1.08 4.96
C GLY A 234 -13.08 1.03 5.45
N HIS A 235 -13.81 2.14 5.48
CA HIS A 235 -15.14 2.26 6.07
C HIS A 235 -16.32 1.92 5.12
N GLY A 236 -16.12 1.12 4.09
CA GLY A 236 -17.22 0.61 3.24
C GLY A 236 -17.87 1.66 2.33
N LEU A 237 -17.12 2.66 1.90
CA LEU A 237 -17.59 3.72 1.01
C LEU A 237 -18.04 3.16 -0.35
N ASN A 238 -19.16 3.67 -0.88
CA ASN A 238 -19.66 3.35 -2.22
C ASN A 238 -19.39 4.56 -3.13
N LEU A 239 -18.38 4.46 -3.97
CA LEU A 239 -17.94 5.58 -4.83
C LEU A 239 -18.12 5.28 -6.34
N GLN A 240 -18.57 4.07 -6.70
CA GLN A 240 -18.62 3.59 -8.09
C GLN A 240 -19.60 4.35 -9.00
N GLU A 241 -20.58 5.09 -8.43
CA GLU A 241 -21.55 5.84 -9.23
C GLU A 241 -21.01 7.21 -9.65
N GLY A 242 -20.07 7.78 -8.88
CA GLY A 242 -19.57 9.12 -9.10
C GLY A 242 -18.47 9.23 -10.16
N GLY A 243 -17.79 8.13 -10.48
CA GLY A 243 -16.70 8.13 -11.44
C GLY A 243 -16.14 6.75 -11.72
N SER A 244 -15.17 6.70 -12.65
CA SER A 244 -14.49 5.46 -13.05
C SER A 244 -12.97 5.64 -13.20
N ALA A 245 -12.39 6.72 -12.71
CA ALA A 245 -10.96 6.96 -12.76
C ALA A 245 -10.40 7.25 -11.36
N ILE A 246 -9.30 6.57 -11.02
CA ILE A 246 -8.50 6.79 -9.81
C ILE A 246 -7.13 7.25 -10.23
N VAL A 247 -6.65 8.34 -9.64
CA VAL A 247 -5.28 8.82 -9.78
C VAL A 247 -4.56 8.66 -8.46
N TRP A 248 -3.58 7.78 -8.39
CA TRP A 248 -2.65 7.67 -7.28
C TRP A 248 -1.55 8.73 -7.41
N LEU A 249 -1.77 9.92 -6.83
CA LEU A 249 -0.74 10.94 -6.76
C LEU A 249 0.40 10.49 -5.86
N SER A 250 0.05 9.89 -4.73
CA SER A 250 0.99 9.26 -3.81
C SER A 250 0.67 7.78 -3.69
N LEU A 251 1.65 6.94 -3.94
CA LEU A 251 1.53 5.50 -3.77
C LEU A 251 1.54 5.11 -2.28
N THR A 252 1.25 3.87 -1.97
CA THR A 252 1.35 3.32 -0.61
C THR A 252 2.04 1.97 -0.63
N TRP A 253 2.88 1.71 0.36
CA TRP A 253 3.46 0.39 0.58
C TRP A 253 2.40 -0.65 0.99
N SER A 254 1.23 -0.24 1.47
CA SER A 254 0.18 -1.14 1.89
C SER A 254 -0.64 -1.66 0.72
N LEU A 255 -0.34 -2.87 0.26
CA LEU A 255 -1.13 -3.58 -0.74
C LEU A 255 -2.62 -3.66 -0.32
N GLU A 256 -2.88 -3.84 0.97
CA GLU A 256 -4.25 -3.88 1.49
C GLU A 256 -4.99 -2.57 1.26
N LEU A 257 -4.40 -1.43 1.64
CA LEU A 257 -5.01 -0.10 1.44
C LEU A 257 -5.16 0.23 -0.05
N TYR A 258 -4.18 -0.16 -0.87
CA TYR A 258 -4.24 0.00 -2.31
C TYR A 258 -5.44 -0.77 -2.90
N GLN A 259 -5.58 -2.04 -2.57
CA GLN A 259 -6.67 -2.87 -3.05
C GLN A 259 -8.03 -2.41 -2.51
N GLN A 260 -8.11 -2.03 -1.24
CA GLN A 260 -9.33 -1.51 -0.62
C GLN A 260 -9.82 -0.24 -1.30
N LEU A 261 -8.94 0.71 -1.59
CA LEU A 261 -9.34 1.94 -2.28
C LEU A 261 -9.80 1.67 -3.71
N ASN A 262 -9.05 0.90 -4.49
CA ASN A 262 -9.42 0.56 -5.86
C ASN A 262 -10.79 -0.15 -5.91
N ALA A 263 -11.07 -1.01 -4.93
CA ALA A 263 -12.36 -1.69 -4.80
C ALA A 263 -13.53 -0.75 -4.40
N ARG A 264 -13.32 0.54 -4.15
CA ARG A 264 -14.41 1.51 -3.95
C ARG A 264 -15.01 2.00 -5.27
N LEU A 265 -14.22 1.99 -6.34
CA LEU A 265 -14.67 2.28 -7.70
C LEU A 265 -14.86 1.01 -8.52
N TYR A 266 -13.90 0.08 -8.48
CA TYR A 266 -13.96 -1.18 -9.20
C TYR A 266 -14.70 -2.24 -8.39
N ARG A 267 -16.02 -2.21 -8.45
CA ARG A 267 -16.90 -3.12 -7.71
C ARG A 267 -18.22 -3.33 -8.45
N GLN A 268 -19.03 -4.27 -7.96
CA GLN A 268 -20.37 -4.53 -8.47
C GLN A 268 -21.19 -3.24 -8.60
N GLY A 269 -21.80 -3.06 -9.77
CA GLY A 269 -22.60 -1.86 -10.10
C GLY A 269 -21.83 -0.79 -10.86
N GLN A 270 -20.51 -0.91 -11.02
CA GLN A 270 -19.74 -0.07 -11.94
C GLN A 270 -20.12 -0.39 -13.38
N LYS A 271 -20.39 0.64 -14.18
CA LYS A 271 -20.89 0.51 -15.58
C LYS A 271 -19.83 0.89 -16.62
N HIS A 272 -18.74 1.50 -16.18
CA HIS A 272 -17.69 2.03 -17.05
C HIS A 272 -16.37 1.34 -16.79
N THR A 273 -15.52 1.24 -17.82
CA THR A 273 -14.12 0.84 -17.65
C THR A 273 -13.49 1.67 -16.55
N VAL A 274 -12.90 1.01 -15.57
CA VAL A 274 -12.18 1.69 -14.49
C VAL A 274 -10.74 1.89 -14.91
N VAL A 275 -10.24 3.11 -14.80
CA VAL A 275 -8.85 3.44 -15.10
C VAL A 275 -8.15 3.84 -13.80
N ILE A 276 -7.01 3.19 -13.55
CA ILE A 276 -6.16 3.46 -12.38
C ILE A 276 -4.84 4.02 -12.89
N GLU A 277 -4.61 5.31 -12.66
CA GLU A 277 -3.38 6.01 -13.04
C GLU A 277 -2.44 6.11 -11.85
N HIS A 278 -1.19 5.73 -12.01
CA HIS A 278 -0.15 5.84 -10.99
C HIS A 278 0.87 6.91 -11.40
N LEU A 279 0.93 8.02 -10.68
CA LEU A 279 1.96 9.03 -10.89
C LEU A 279 3.25 8.54 -10.22
N VAL A 280 4.22 8.18 -11.04
CA VAL A 280 5.50 7.60 -10.61
C VAL A 280 6.62 8.55 -10.99
N THR A 281 7.28 9.12 -10.00
CA THR A 281 8.48 9.95 -10.26
C THR A 281 9.65 9.04 -10.59
N ASP A 282 10.19 9.18 -11.80
CA ASP A 282 11.24 8.33 -12.33
C ASP A 282 12.51 8.43 -11.47
N GLY A 283 13.23 7.31 -11.31
CA GLY A 283 14.45 7.23 -10.50
C GLY A 283 14.24 7.34 -8.98
N THR A 284 13.00 7.32 -8.50
CA THR A 284 12.69 7.48 -7.07
C THR A 284 12.10 6.22 -6.43
N VAL A 285 11.84 6.28 -5.13
CA VAL A 285 11.19 5.20 -4.36
C VAL A 285 9.79 4.83 -4.88
N ASP A 286 9.13 5.68 -5.67
CA ASP A 286 7.83 5.38 -6.26
C ASP A 286 7.88 4.13 -7.15
N GLU A 287 8.97 3.92 -7.89
CA GLU A 287 9.14 2.73 -8.73
C GLU A 287 9.21 1.45 -7.89
N ASP A 288 9.85 1.53 -6.73
CA ASP A 288 9.97 0.39 -5.82
C ASP A 288 8.61 0.05 -5.20
N ILE A 289 7.83 1.08 -4.83
CA ILE A 289 6.47 0.92 -4.30
C ILE A 289 5.56 0.28 -5.35
N LEU A 290 5.59 0.79 -6.59
CA LEU A 290 4.75 0.25 -7.66
C LEU A 290 5.12 -1.20 -7.96
N ARG A 291 6.41 -1.53 -8.06
CA ARG A 291 6.88 -2.92 -8.23
C ARG A 291 6.43 -3.85 -7.09
N ALA A 292 6.46 -3.38 -5.85
CA ALA A 292 6.00 -4.16 -4.70
C ALA A 292 4.49 -4.43 -4.77
N ILE A 293 3.69 -3.44 -5.17
CA ILE A 293 2.24 -3.57 -5.37
C ILE A 293 1.95 -4.60 -6.48
N GLU A 294 2.63 -4.52 -7.63
CA GLU A 294 2.45 -5.40 -8.77
C GLU A 294 2.81 -6.85 -8.45
N ARG A 295 3.89 -7.07 -7.71
CA ARG A 295 4.32 -8.41 -7.27
C ARG A 295 3.47 -8.96 -6.13
N LYS A 296 2.60 -8.16 -5.53
CA LYS A 296 1.84 -8.49 -4.31
C LYS A 296 2.74 -8.94 -3.16
N ASP A 297 3.91 -8.31 -3.06
CA ASP A 297 4.89 -8.62 -2.04
C ASP A 297 4.42 -8.21 -0.64
N ASN A 298 4.96 -8.89 0.38
CA ASN A 298 4.72 -8.49 1.76
C ASN A 298 5.31 -7.10 2.00
N THR A 299 4.46 -6.14 2.26
CA THR A 299 4.72 -4.71 2.32
C THR A 299 5.99 -4.33 3.11
N GLN A 300 6.18 -4.90 4.31
CA GLN A 300 7.30 -4.52 5.17
C GLN A 300 8.64 -5.04 4.63
N ASN A 301 8.69 -6.26 4.12
CA ASN A 301 9.91 -6.82 3.55
C ASN A 301 10.27 -6.14 2.24
N ALA A 302 9.31 -5.88 1.36
CA ALA A 302 9.54 -5.18 0.10
C ALA A 302 10.12 -3.77 0.33
N MET A 303 9.60 -3.04 1.32
CA MET A 303 10.12 -1.73 1.69
C MET A 303 11.57 -1.79 2.20
N ILE A 304 11.87 -2.74 3.08
CA ILE A 304 13.24 -2.91 3.63
C ILE A 304 14.22 -3.29 2.53
N GLU A 305 13.86 -4.22 1.64
CA GLU A 305 14.73 -4.65 0.53
C GLU A 305 14.94 -3.52 -0.49
N ALA A 306 13.90 -2.73 -0.81
CA ALA A 306 14.01 -1.57 -1.69
C ALA A 306 14.97 -0.51 -1.12
N VAL A 307 14.86 -0.19 0.17
CA VAL A 307 15.75 0.75 0.85
C VAL A 307 17.18 0.21 0.87
N LYS A 308 17.38 -1.07 1.20
CA LYS A 308 18.73 -1.69 1.21
C LYS A 308 19.36 -1.71 -0.18
N ALA A 309 18.58 -1.98 -1.23
CA ALA A 309 19.07 -1.98 -2.61
C ALA A 309 19.55 -0.59 -3.05
N ARG A 310 18.84 0.48 -2.67
CA ARG A 310 19.26 1.86 -2.94
C ARG A 310 20.55 2.22 -2.21
N ILE A 311 20.69 1.83 -0.95
CA ILE A 311 21.92 2.03 -0.17
C ILE A 311 23.10 1.26 -0.78
N GLY A 312 22.90 -0.02 -1.16
CA GLY A 312 23.93 -0.85 -1.76
C GLY A 312 24.38 -0.37 -3.15
N GLY A 313 23.45 0.13 -3.97
CA GLY A 313 23.75 0.68 -5.29
C GLY A 313 24.61 1.96 -5.23
N MET A 314 24.36 2.83 -4.26
CA MET A 314 25.12 4.07 -4.06
C MET A 314 26.54 3.81 -3.52
N ALA A 315 26.72 2.74 -2.73
CA ALA A 315 28.06 2.34 -2.23
C ALA A 315 28.99 1.83 -3.34
N ASP A 316 28.44 1.27 -4.42
CA ASP A 316 29.24 0.82 -5.58
C ASP A 316 29.61 1.98 -6.51
N ASP A 317 28.72 2.95 -6.73
CA ASP A 317 29.02 4.16 -7.52
C ASP A 317 30.06 5.08 -6.86
N GLY A 318 30.10 5.14 -5.52
CA GLY A 318 31.10 5.90 -4.77
C GLY A 318 32.51 5.32 -4.82
N ARG A 319 32.66 4.02 -5.10
CA ARG A 319 33.99 3.37 -5.21
C ARG A 319 34.63 3.48 -6.58
N SER A 320 33.85 3.76 -7.62
CA SER A 320 34.39 3.91 -8.99
C SER A 320 35.02 5.27 -9.27
N ASN A 321 34.87 6.27 -8.40
CA ASN A 321 35.44 7.60 -8.57
C ASN A 321 36.77 7.85 -7.82
N ASP A 322 37.26 6.89 -7.01
CA ASP A 322 38.50 7.08 -6.21
C ASP A 322 39.73 6.31 -6.78
N GLU A 323 39.62 5.63 -7.92
CA GLU A 323 40.74 4.95 -8.57
C GLU A 323 41.22 5.69 -9.84
N GLY A 324 41.31 7.02 -9.78
CA GLY A 324 41.73 7.82 -10.94
C GLY A 324 42.44 9.11 -10.57
N ILE A 325 43.53 9.03 -9.76
CA ILE A 325 44.57 10.06 -9.73
C ILE A 325 45.94 9.38 -9.62
#